data_34713ae74e29ca6dd4d670acbd92b98e
#
_entry.id   34713ae74e29ca6dd4d670acbd92b98e
#
_cell.length_a   1.000
_cell.length_b   1.000
_cell.length_c   1.000
_cell.angle_alpha   90.00
_cell.angle_beta   90.00
_cell.angle_gamma   90.00
#
_symmetry.space_group_name_H-M   'P 1'
#
loop_
_entity.id
_entity.type
_entity.pdbx_description
1 polymer ?
#
loop_
_entity_poly.entity_id
_entity_poly.type
_entity_poly.pdbx_seq_one_letter_code
_entity_poly.pdbx_strand_id
1 'polypeptide(L)'
;MYAGHNSVTGIIDIVMISSLGKKGEINQCVKDYGMVIMDECHHAGAQTSEEVLNEVNAKYVYGLTATPKRDDGQEQKIFMQFGPIRYRYTAKDRAKEQGIEHFIYPRFTRLVHANSEKIKINEAYKEVIASNVRNNQIVDDVVMCLENGRTPLVLTKVKNHAAYLYEQLKEKADHIFLLQGGRSTKERDKIRTLMNAVPESETMILVAIGQYIGEGFNYPRLDTMMLTMPISWSGNVEQYAGRLHRAYEGKKDVIIYDYVDSHINVLGKMYQKRLRTYKKMGYELCTNITTEKQDVNAIFDSNSYLDIYEKDLLEANKEIIISSPGINAAKVKRVINLIKRSQESGVDITVITLEPENYTISQIEKTRQLIEQLLSVGIRVKLMPIMHEHYAIIDREIVWYGSINLLSREKDDDNLMRVESSEIAQELMEMTFKIVNQEEL
;
A
#
# COMPACT_ATOMS: atom_id res chain seq x y z
N MET A 1 30.05 -16.95 13.30
CA MET A 1 30.62 -15.83 14.10
C MET A 1 29.52 -14.85 14.45
N TYR A 2 29.17 -14.72 15.71
CA TYR A 2 28.08 -13.83 16.16
C TYR A 2 28.37 -13.39 17.61
N ALA A 3 28.15 -12.11 17.93
CA ALA A 3 28.22 -11.53 19.29
C ALA A 3 29.51 -11.88 20.10
N GLY A 4 30.65 -11.94 19.46
CA GLY A 4 31.94 -12.28 20.12
C GLY A 4 32.27 -13.77 20.16
N HIS A 5 31.35 -14.65 19.77
CA HIS A 5 31.62 -16.07 19.61
C HIS A 5 32.24 -16.35 18.24
N ASN A 6 33.40 -17.00 18.25
CA ASN A 6 34.12 -17.38 17.03
C ASN A 6 34.32 -18.90 17.07
N SER A 7 33.33 -19.65 16.54
CA SER A 7 33.43 -21.09 16.37
C SER A 7 33.22 -21.41 14.88
N VAL A 8 34.28 -21.47 14.12
CA VAL A 8 34.26 -21.91 12.71
C VAL A 8 34.41 -23.43 12.71
N THR A 9 33.45 -24.12 12.08
CA THR A 9 33.44 -25.59 11.98
C THR A 9 34.04 -26.08 10.68
N GLY A 10 34.04 -25.24 9.63
CA GLY A 10 34.48 -25.58 8.29
C GLY A 10 33.52 -26.47 7.51
N ILE A 11 32.32 -26.75 8.03
CA ILE A 11 31.27 -27.56 7.40
C ILE A 11 30.13 -26.66 6.93
N ILE A 12 29.35 -26.13 7.87
CA ILE A 12 28.31 -25.16 7.63
C ILE A 12 28.40 -24.11 8.76
N ASP A 13 28.71 -22.89 8.41
CA ASP A 13 28.86 -21.79 9.38
C ASP A 13 27.98 -20.61 9.02
N ILE A 14 27.27 -20.08 10.01
CA ILE A 14 26.45 -18.87 9.85
C ILE A 14 27.24 -17.72 10.47
N VAL A 15 27.44 -16.65 9.68
CA VAL A 15 28.27 -15.52 10.10
C VAL A 15 27.60 -14.20 9.77
N MET A 16 27.83 -13.20 10.62
CA MET A 16 27.49 -11.82 10.31
C MET A 16 28.60 -11.22 9.44
N ILE A 17 28.24 -10.64 8.30
CA ILE A 17 29.24 -10.08 7.37
C ILE A 17 30.11 -9.00 8.04
N SER A 18 29.55 -8.21 8.94
CA SER A 18 30.28 -7.23 9.77
C SER A 18 31.31 -7.86 10.73
N SER A 19 31.23 -9.17 10.96
CA SER A 19 32.22 -9.91 11.76
C SER A 19 33.37 -10.44 10.95
N LEU A 20 33.23 -10.49 9.63
CA LEU A 20 34.23 -10.95 8.68
C LEU A 20 35.21 -9.86 8.27
N GLY A 21 34.78 -8.60 8.20
CA GLY A 21 35.61 -7.43 7.88
C GLY A 21 35.72 -6.48 9.08
N LYS A 22 36.91 -6.36 9.69
CA LYS A 22 37.18 -5.39 10.75
C LYS A 22 38.48 -4.63 10.44
N LYS A 23 38.41 -3.30 10.47
CA LYS A 23 39.58 -2.40 10.32
C LYS A 23 40.42 -2.65 9.06
N GLY A 24 39.76 -3.05 7.95
CA GLY A 24 40.45 -3.33 6.69
C GLY A 24 41.09 -4.73 6.61
N GLU A 25 40.95 -5.58 7.64
CA GLU A 25 41.37 -6.98 7.59
C GLU A 25 40.13 -7.87 7.43
N ILE A 26 40.22 -8.81 6.45
CA ILE A 26 39.16 -9.77 6.17
C ILE A 26 39.55 -11.12 6.77
N ASN A 27 38.59 -11.74 7.48
CA ASN A 27 38.83 -13.05 8.04
C ASN A 27 39.04 -14.10 6.93
N GLN A 28 40.18 -14.77 6.95
CA GLN A 28 40.59 -15.67 5.89
C GLN A 28 39.68 -16.90 5.75
N CYS A 29 38.85 -17.24 6.74
CA CYS A 29 37.90 -18.36 6.64
C CYS A 29 36.94 -18.24 5.44
N VAL A 30 36.71 -17.03 4.89
CA VAL A 30 35.84 -16.82 3.73
C VAL A 30 36.36 -17.54 2.47
N LYS A 31 37.65 -17.90 2.43
CA LYS A 31 38.29 -18.57 1.30
C LYS A 31 38.15 -20.10 1.32
N ASP A 32 37.72 -20.65 2.46
CA ASP A 32 37.75 -22.11 2.69
C ASP A 32 36.44 -22.81 2.31
N TYR A 33 35.39 -22.04 1.93
CA TYR A 33 34.08 -22.61 1.59
C TYR A 33 33.89 -22.78 0.08
N GLY A 34 33.35 -23.92 -0.31
CA GLY A 34 32.97 -24.18 -1.71
C GLY A 34 31.66 -23.51 -2.14
N MET A 35 30.86 -23.12 -1.19
CA MET A 35 29.59 -22.40 -1.41
C MET A 35 29.40 -21.28 -0.38
N VAL A 36 28.97 -20.11 -0.85
CA VAL A 36 28.58 -18.96 -0.02
C VAL A 36 27.19 -18.53 -0.40
N ILE A 37 26.33 -18.34 0.59
CA ILE A 37 24.98 -17.81 0.44
C ILE A 37 24.89 -16.54 1.27
N MET A 38 24.58 -15.42 0.62
CA MET A 38 24.33 -14.16 1.30
C MET A 38 22.83 -13.87 1.34
N ASP A 39 22.25 -13.86 2.54
CA ASP A 39 20.89 -13.39 2.74
C ASP A 39 20.85 -11.86 2.73
N GLU A 40 19.70 -11.29 2.31
CA GLU A 40 19.52 -9.84 2.10
C GLU A 40 20.66 -9.23 1.25
N CYS A 41 20.98 -9.87 0.14
CA CYS A 41 22.12 -9.51 -0.73
C CYS A 41 21.97 -8.09 -1.35
N HIS A 42 20.83 -7.42 -1.20
CA HIS A 42 20.70 -6.00 -1.54
C HIS A 42 21.62 -5.09 -0.71
N HIS A 43 22.16 -5.59 0.42
CA HIS A 43 23.22 -4.93 1.19
C HIS A 43 24.64 -5.17 0.65
N ALA A 44 24.83 -5.98 -0.38
CA ALA A 44 26.15 -6.30 -0.94
C ALA A 44 26.92 -5.06 -1.49
N GLY A 45 26.19 -3.99 -1.84
CA GLY A 45 26.80 -2.73 -2.27
C GLY A 45 27.45 -1.89 -1.16
N ALA A 46 27.33 -2.31 0.11
CA ALA A 46 28.05 -1.66 1.21
C ALA A 46 29.55 -2.02 1.14
N GLN A 47 30.43 -1.06 1.43
CA GLN A 47 31.88 -1.21 1.28
C GLN A 47 32.43 -2.49 1.96
N THR A 48 32.09 -2.72 3.22
CA THR A 48 32.55 -3.91 3.94
C THR A 48 32.04 -5.21 3.30
N SER A 49 30.83 -5.22 2.76
CA SER A 49 30.27 -6.39 2.09
C SER A 49 30.98 -6.67 0.78
N GLU A 50 31.27 -5.63 0.01
CA GLU A 50 32.01 -5.71 -1.24
C GLU A 50 33.43 -6.23 -1.01
N GLU A 51 34.14 -5.70 -0.01
CA GLU A 51 35.49 -6.15 0.38
C GLU A 51 35.49 -7.64 0.76
N VAL A 52 34.54 -8.09 1.58
CA VAL A 52 34.41 -9.50 1.98
C VAL A 52 34.12 -10.40 0.79
N LEU A 53 33.16 -10.02 -0.06
CA LEU A 53 32.76 -10.82 -1.21
C LEU A 53 33.89 -10.96 -2.27
N ASN A 54 34.74 -9.94 -2.41
CA ASN A 54 35.89 -9.99 -3.31
C ASN A 54 37.00 -10.98 -2.85
N GLU A 55 37.04 -11.31 -1.55
CA GLU A 55 37.97 -12.31 -1.01
C GLU A 55 37.40 -13.74 -1.01
N VAL A 56 36.11 -13.91 -1.34
CA VAL A 56 35.47 -15.24 -1.41
C VAL A 56 36.01 -16.03 -2.61
N ASN A 57 36.50 -17.23 -2.35
CA ASN A 57 37.03 -18.14 -3.38
C ASN A 57 36.10 -19.35 -3.61
N ALA A 58 34.80 -19.19 -3.32
CA ALA A 58 33.83 -20.26 -3.47
C ALA A 58 33.45 -20.50 -4.92
N LYS A 59 33.27 -21.79 -5.28
CA LYS A 59 32.77 -22.19 -6.60
C LYS A 59 31.32 -21.70 -6.84
N TYR A 60 30.52 -21.61 -5.77
CA TYR A 60 29.13 -21.24 -5.84
C TYR A 60 28.88 -20.05 -4.90
N VAL A 61 28.42 -18.93 -5.46
CA VAL A 61 28.04 -17.73 -4.68
C VAL A 61 26.61 -17.35 -5.04
N TYR A 62 25.73 -17.38 -4.05
CA TYR A 62 24.31 -17.08 -4.23
C TYR A 62 23.90 -15.90 -3.36
N GLY A 63 23.15 -14.98 -3.94
CA GLY A 63 22.46 -13.90 -3.23
C GLY A 63 20.96 -14.18 -3.11
N LEU A 64 20.43 -14.05 -1.91
CA LEU A 64 18.99 -14.11 -1.65
C LEU A 64 18.52 -12.70 -1.27
N THR A 65 17.40 -12.26 -1.81
CA THR A 65 16.76 -10.99 -1.42
C THR A 65 15.31 -10.95 -1.82
N ALA A 66 14.47 -10.38 -0.98
CA ALA A 66 13.07 -10.06 -1.32
C ALA A 66 12.99 -8.81 -2.23
N THR A 67 13.99 -7.92 -2.17
CA THR A 67 13.98 -6.61 -2.84
C THR A 67 15.27 -6.42 -3.66
N PRO A 68 15.36 -6.98 -4.88
CA PRO A 68 16.56 -6.86 -5.70
C PRO A 68 16.81 -5.45 -6.26
N LYS A 69 15.78 -4.57 -6.25
CA LYS A 69 15.92 -3.16 -6.64
C LYS A 69 16.29 -2.32 -5.43
N ARG A 70 17.18 -1.35 -5.65
CA ARG A 70 17.65 -0.39 -4.63
C ARG A 70 17.15 1.00 -4.98
N ASP A 71 16.81 1.79 -3.96
CA ASP A 71 16.39 3.20 -4.14
C ASP A 71 17.52 4.11 -4.66
N ASP A 72 18.78 3.70 -4.45
CA ASP A 72 19.98 4.43 -4.89
C ASP A 72 20.45 4.03 -6.31
N GLY A 73 19.74 3.13 -7.01
CA GLY A 73 20.07 2.68 -8.36
C GLY A 73 21.34 1.84 -8.47
N GLN A 74 21.91 1.38 -7.34
CA GLN A 74 23.14 0.58 -7.32
C GLN A 74 22.89 -0.93 -7.39
N GLU A 75 21.75 -1.38 -7.89
CA GLU A 75 21.46 -2.80 -8.10
C GLU A 75 22.45 -3.51 -9.03
N GLN A 76 23.12 -2.78 -9.90
CA GLN A 76 24.18 -3.35 -10.76
C GLN A 76 25.31 -3.99 -9.97
N LYS A 77 25.66 -3.47 -8.80
CA LYS A 77 26.66 -4.05 -7.91
C LYS A 77 26.26 -5.45 -7.41
N ILE A 78 24.96 -5.64 -7.14
CA ILE A 78 24.43 -6.96 -6.74
C ILE A 78 24.63 -7.97 -7.89
N PHE A 79 24.31 -7.56 -9.11
CA PHE A 79 24.45 -8.43 -10.28
C PHE A 79 25.92 -8.71 -10.63
N MET A 80 26.84 -7.79 -10.33
CA MET A 80 28.28 -8.02 -10.49
C MET A 80 28.81 -9.10 -9.53
N GLN A 81 28.28 -9.14 -8.30
CA GLN A 81 28.72 -10.09 -7.26
C GLN A 81 28.05 -11.47 -7.40
N PHE A 82 26.76 -11.52 -7.71
CA PHE A 82 25.96 -12.76 -7.68
C PHE A 82 25.47 -13.21 -9.06
N GLY A 83 25.69 -12.43 -10.09
CA GLY A 83 25.16 -12.70 -11.44
C GLY A 83 23.66 -12.35 -11.57
N PRO A 84 23.05 -12.74 -12.70
CA PRO A 84 21.64 -12.42 -12.96
C PRO A 84 20.71 -13.24 -12.08
N ILE A 85 19.47 -12.74 -11.91
CA ILE A 85 18.42 -13.44 -11.17
C ILE A 85 18.15 -14.80 -11.85
N ARG A 86 18.37 -15.89 -11.12
CA ARG A 86 18.19 -17.28 -11.58
C ARG A 86 16.81 -17.83 -11.26
N TYR A 87 16.23 -17.41 -10.14
CA TYR A 87 14.94 -17.87 -9.68
C TYR A 87 14.17 -16.75 -9.00
N ARG A 88 12.86 -16.71 -9.19
CA ARG A 88 11.94 -15.79 -8.50
C ARG A 88 10.85 -16.61 -7.86
N TYR A 89 10.67 -16.41 -6.55
CA TYR A 89 9.57 -16.95 -5.78
C TYR A 89 8.76 -15.79 -5.25
N THR A 90 7.58 -15.57 -5.81
CA THR A 90 6.76 -14.40 -5.51
C THR A 90 5.80 -14.67 -4.35
N ALA A 91 5.23 -13.60 -3.76
CA ALA A 91 4.15 -13.73 -2.78
C ALA A 91 2.94 -14.48 -3.36
N LYS A 92 2.67 -14.30 -4.67
CA LYS A 92 1.62 -15.02 -5.40
C LYS A 92 1.89 -16.53 -5.51
N ASP A 93 3.15 -16.93 -5.74
CA ASP A 93 3.53 -18.34 -5.77
C ASP A 93 3.34 -18.98 -4.40
N ARG A 94 3.77 -18.26 -3.35
CA ARG A 94 3.60 -18.70 -1.95
C ARG A 94 2.12 -18.86 -1.58
N ALA A 95 1.28 -17.89 -1.93
CA ALA A 95 -0.15 -17.93 -1.68
C ALA A 95 -0.80 -19.19 -2.29
N LYS A 96 -0.43 -19.50 -3.55
CA LYS A 96 -0.92 -20.73 -4.22
C LYS A 96 -0.47 -22.02 -3.53
N GLU A 97 0.80 -22.09 -3.12
CA GLU A 97 1.34 -23.27 -2.44
C GLU A 97 0.75 -23.49 -1.06
N GLN A 98 0.51 -22.40 -0.32
CA GLN A 98 -0.01 -22.45 1.05
C GLN A 98 -1.54 -22.47 1.12
N GLY A 99 -2.24 -22.15 0.02
CA GLY A 99 -3.70 -22.01 0.01
C GLY A 99 -4.20 -20.83 0.85
N ILE A 100 -3.34 -19.81 1.10
CA ILE A 100 -3.68 -18.60 1.86
C ILE A 100 -4.02 -17.50 0.86
N GLU A 101 -5.23 -16.98 0.91
CA GLU A 101 -5.67 -15.87 0.07
C GLU A 101 -5.19 -14.53 0.61
N HIS A 102 -4.88 -13.58 -0.27
CA HIS A 102 -4.34 -12.27 0.10
C HIS A 102 -5.30 -11.16 -0.31
N PHE A 103 -5.82 -10.41 0.67
CA PHE A 103 -6.77 -9.34 0.44
C PHE A 103 -6.26 -7.98 0.90
N ILE A 104 -6.68 -6.93 0.17
CA ILE A 104 -6.54 -5.54 0.54
C ILE A 104 -7.93 -4.93 0.74
N TYR A 105 -8.15 -4.29 1.89
CA TYR A 105 -9.35 -3.52 2.17
C TYR A 105 -8.98 -2.03 2.19
N PRO A 106 -9.28 -1.27 1.13
CA PRO A 106 -9.05 0.17 1.11
C PRO A 106 -10.07 0.87 2.01
N ARG A 107 -9.58 1.65 2.99
CA ARG A 107 -10.40 2.46 3.91
C ARG A 107 -10.18 3.93 3.61
N PHE A 108 -11.12 4.59 2.97
CA PHE A 108 -11.04 6.03 2.71
C PHE A 108 -11.23 6.80 4.00
N THR A 109 -10.29 7.72 4.28
CA THR A 109 -10.33 8.52 5.50
C THR A 109 -10.92 9.90 5.23
N ARG A 110 -11.53 10.51 6.25
CA ARG A 110 -12.09 11.87 6.18
C ARG A 110 -11.04 12.93 6.56
N LEU A 111 -9.78 12.71 6.17
CA LEU A 111 -8.69 13.66 6.44
C LEU A 111 -8.61 14.70 5.31
N VAL A 112 -8.94 15.95 5.62
CA VAL A 112 -8.92 17.08 4.70
C VAL A 112 -7.93 18.13 5.19
N HIS A 113 -7.21 18.78 4.28
CA HIS A 113 -6.29 19.88 4.58
C HIS A 113 -6.46 21.02 3.58
N ALA A 114 -6.57 22.25 4.07
CA ALA A 114 -6.82 23.44 3.25
C ALA A 114 -5.79 23.68 2.13
N ASN A 115 -4.53 23.26 2.32
CA ASN A 115 -3.46 23.35 1.33
C ASN A 115 -3.00 21.97 0.83
N SER A 116 -3.93 21.08 0.52
CA SER A 116 -3.70 19.67 0.20
C SER A 116 -2.65 19.41 -0.89
N GLU A 117 -2.47 20.33 -1.84
CA GLU A 117 -1.52 20.18 -2.95
C GLU A 117 -0.07 20.52 -2.59
N LYS A 118 0.15 21.46 -1.66
CA LYS A 118 1.48 22.00 -1.35
C LYS A 118 2.06 21.47 -0.03
N ILE A 119 1.29 20.72 0.73
CA ILE A 119 1.72 20.17 2.01
C ILE A 119 2.91 19.23 1.83
N LYS A 120 3.94 19.40 2.63
CA LYS A 120 5.10 18.50 2.65
C LYS A 120 4.77 17.22 3.41
N ILE A 121 5.44 16.12 3.05
CA ILE A 121 5.20 14.78 3.63
C ILE A 121 5.26 14.77 5.17
N ASN A 122 6.19 15.51 5.76
CA ASN A 122 6.33 15.55 7.23
C ASN A 122 5.17 16.30 7.91
N GLU A 123 4.60 17.29 7.24
CA GLU A 123 3.40 18.00 7.71
C GLU A 123 2.18 17.11 7.54
N ALA A 124 2.03 16.47 6.38
CA ALA A 124 0.96 15.50 6.15
C ALA A 124 0.95 14.36 7.18
N TYR A 125 2.13 13.86 7.58
CA TYR A 125 2.22 12.86 8.65
C TYR A 125 1.75 13.39 10.02
N LYS A 126 1.99 14.66 10.33
CA LYS A 126 1.46 15.27 11.57
C LYS A 126 -0.06 15.33 11.54
N GLU A 127 -0.66 15.71 10.41
CA GLU A 127 -2.11 15.73 10.23
C GLU A 127 -2.72 14.32 10.37
N VAL A 128 -2.12 13.32 9.73
CA VAL A 128 -2.52 11.91 9.85
C VAL A 128 -2.56 11.47 11.32
N ILE A 129 -1.53 11.78 12.10
CA ILE A 129 -1.42 11.39 13.51
C ILE A 129 -2.42 12.15 14.37
N ALA A 130 -2.64 13.44 14.10
CA ALA A 130 -3.49 14.31 14.89
C ALA A 130 -4.99 14.12 14.62
N SER A 131 -5.38 13.48 13.54
CA SER A 131 -6.78 13.31 13.14
C SER A 131 -7.51 12.30 14.03
N ASN A 132 -8.34 12.80 14.95
CA ASN A 132 -9.17 11.95 15.81
C ASN A 132 -10.17 11.12 15.01
N VAL A 133 -10.78 11.67 13.97
CA VAL A 133 -11.74 10.95 13.12
C VAL A 133 -11.07 9.73 12.47
N ARG A 134 -9.88 9.93 11.91
CA ARG A 134 -9.10 8.86 11.29
C ARG A 134 -8.63 7.81 12.31
N ASN A 135 -8.20 8.25 13.48
CA ASN A 135 -7.75 7.35 14.53
C ASN A 135 -8.90 6.53 15.11
N ASN A 136 -10.10 7.11 15.25
CA ASN A 136 -11.30 6.38 15.66
C ASN A 136 -11.68 5.32 14.63
N GLN A 137 -11.64 5.64 13.32
CA GLN A 137 -11.86 4.67 12.24
C GLN A 137 -10.89 3.48 12.36
N ILE A 138 -9.60 3.72 12.65
CA ILE A 138 -8.62 2.66 12.88
C ILE A 138 -9.02 1.79 14.08
N VAL A 139 -9.42 2.41 15.19
CA VAL A 139 -9.83 1.69 16.40
C VAL A 139 -11.06 0.83 16.14
N ASP A 140 -12.07 1.37 15.46
CA ASP A 140 -13.30 0.65 15.11
C ASP A 140 -13.01 -0.55 14.19
N ASP A 141 -12.16 -0.37 13.19
CA ASP A 141 -11.73 -1.45 12.30
C ASP A 141 -10.97 -2.55 13.05
N VAL A 142 -10.14 -2.20 14.02
CA VAL A 142 -9.43 -3.18 14.88
C VAL A 142 -10.43 -3.98 15.73
N VAL A 143 -11.41 -3.30 16.34
CA VAL A 143 -12.45 -3.97 17.14
C VAL A 143 -13.25 -4.93 16.26
N MET A 144 -13.68 -4.50 15.08
CA MET A 144 -14.38 -5.35 14.12
C MET A 144 -13.55 -6.59 13.74
N CYS A 145 -12.23 -6.45 13.59
CA CYS A 145 -11.34 -7.59 13.33
C CYS A 145 -11.32 -8.59 14.48
N LEU A 146 -11.25 -8.12 15.72
CA LEU A 146 -11.28 -8.99 16.91
C LEU A 146 -12.60 -9.76 17.03
N GLU A 147 -13.73 -9.09 16.80
CA GLU A 147 -15.08 -9.69 16.81
C GLU A 147 -15.23 -10.80 15.75
N ASN A 148 -14.47 -10.71 14.67
CA ASN A 148 -14.38 -11.73 13.62
C ASN A 148 -13.24 -12.74 13.83
N GLY A 149 -12.69 -12.83 15.04
CA GLY A 149 -11.67 -13.81 15.42
C GLY A 149 -10.29 -13.60 14.82
N ARG A 150 -10.01 -12.40 14.29
CA ARG A 150 -8.73 -12.07 13.66
C ARG A 150 -7.69 -11.58 14.65
N THR A 151 -6.43 -11.67 14.27
CA THR A 151 -5.29 -11.22 15.08
C THR A 151 -4.59 -10.03 14.41
N PRO A 152 -4.99 -8.78 14.72
CA PRO A 152 -4.52 -7.60 14.05
C PRO A 152 -3.12 -7.14 14.48
N LEU A 153 -2.31 -6.76 13.47
CA LEU A 153 -1.11 -5.96 13.59
C LEU A 153 -1.43 -4.50 13.26
N VAL A 154 -1.35 -3.61 14.24
CA VAL A 154 -1.49 -2.16 14.05
C VAL A 154 -0.11 -1.57 13.76
N LEU A 155 0.16 -1.29 12.50
CA LEU A 155 1.47 -0.88 12.02
C LEU A 155 1.54 0.63 11.81
N THR A 156 2.42 1.30 12.55
CA THR A 156 2.71 2.73 12.40
C THR A 156 4.19 3.00 12.16
N LYS A 157 4.53 4.23 11.81
CA LYS A 157 5.91 4.70 11.63
C LYS A 157 6.41 5.55 12.80
N VAL A 158 5.50 6.09 13.60
CA VAL A 158 5.80 7.13 14.60
C VAL A 158 5.51 6.65 16.01
N LYS A 159 6.49 6.83 16.92
CA LYS A 159 6.42 6.35 18.29
C LYS A 159 5.22 6.90 19.08
N ASN A 160 4.96 8.20 18.96
CA ASN A 160 3.83 8.81 19.67
C ASN A 160 2.49 8.31 19.17
N HIS A 161 2.37 8.03 17.86
CA HIS A 161 1.17 7.44 17.28
C HIS A 161 0.97 5.98 17.75
N ALA A 162 2.05 5.20 17.82
CA ALA A 162 1.99 3.85 18.39
C ALA A 162 1.50 3.86 19.84
N ALA A 163 2.03 4.75 20.66
CA ALA A 163 1.61 4.90 22.04
C ALA A 163 0.14 5.34 22.17
N TYR A 164 -0.29 6.29 21.33
CA TYR A 164 -1.68 6.74 21.30
C TYR A 164 -2.62 5.59 20.95
N LEU A 165 -2.38 4.88 19.84
CA LEU A 165 -3.23 3.76 19.42
C LEU A 165 -3.22 2.62 20.44
N TYR A 166 -2.08 2.34 21.08
CA TYR A 166 -2.00 1.38 22.17
C TYR A 166 -2.94 1.74 23.33
N GLU A 167 -2.94 3.01 23.76
CA GLU A 167 -3.83 3.47 24.85
C GLU A 167 -5.32 3.39 24.48
N GLN A 168 -5.68 3.67 23.21
CA GLN A 168 -7.05 3.55 22.74
C GLN A 168 -7.55 2.09 22.66
N LEU A 169 -6.62 1.15 22.43
CA LEU A 169 -6.93 -0.26 22.18
C LEU A 169 -6.74 -1.15 23.40
N LYS A 170 -6.11 -0.68 24.49
CA LYS A 170 -5.68 -1.51 25.64
C LYS A 170 -6.81 -2.26 26.34
N GLU A 171 -8.05 -1.78 26.27
CA GLU A 171 -9.22 -2.39 26.89
C GLU A 171 -10.13 -3.10 25.88
N LYS A 172 -9.67 -3.27 24.61
CA LYS A 172 -10.45 -3.84 23.53
C LYS A 172 -10.12 -5.30 23.24
N ALA A 173 -9.06 -5.84 23.82
CA ALA A 173 -8.64 -7.23 23.64
C ALA A 173 -8.14 -7.80 24.98
N ASP A 174 -8.13 -9.13 25.11
CA ASP A 174 -7.58 -9.81 26.29
C ASP A 174 -6.08 -9.54 26.43
N HIS A 175 -5.38 -9.42 25.29
CA HIS A 175 -3.95 -9.12 25.27
C HIS A 175 -3.61 -8.03 24.24
N ILE A 176 -2.77 -7.09 24.66
CA ILE A 176 -2.20 -6.10 23.76
C ILE A 176 -0.70 -5.98 23.99
N PHE A 177 0.06 -5.93 22.90
CA PHE A 177 1.51 -5.80 22.94
C PHE A 177 1.95 -4.57 22.13
N LEU A 178 3.01 -3.90 22.63
CA LEU A 178 3.59 -2.74 21.96
C LEU A 178 5.08 -3.01 21.65
N LEU A 179 5.42 -3.05 20.35
CA LEU A 179 6.80 -3.13 19.88
C LEU A 179 7.29 -1.78 19.35
N GLN A 180 8.12 -1.11 20.14
CA GLN A 180 8.70 0.19 19.82
C GLN A 180 10.16 0.29 20.27
N GLY A 181 10.89 1.33 19.80
CA GLY A 181 12.27 1.59 20.14
C GLY A 181 12.51 1.93 21.62
N GLY A 182 13.79 1.79 22.02
CA GLY A 182 14.23 2.08 23.38
C GLY A 182 14.15 0.90 24.34
N ARG A 183 13.72 -0.28 23.88
CA ARG A 183 13.69 -1.52 24.67
C ARG A 183 14.94 -2.36 24.42
N SER A 184 15.46 -2.94 25.49
CA SER A 184 16.58 -3.89 25.41
C SER A 184 16.19 -5.18 24.66
N THR A 185 17.18 -5.96 24.21
CA THR A 185 16.95 -7.26 23.59
C THR A 185 16.18 -8.19 24.53
N LYS A 186 16.52 -8.20 25.83
CA LYS A 186 15.85 -9.01 26.86
C LYS A 186 14.35 -8.66 27.00
N GLU A 187 13.99 -7.38 26.92
CA GLU A 187 12.58 -6.96 26.99
C GLU A 187 11.81 -7.38 25.75
N ARG A 188 12.44 -7.32 24.57
CA ARG A 188 11.81 -7.79 23.31
C ARG A 188 11.59 -9.31 23.33
N ASP A 189 12.55 -10.07 23.83
CA ASP A 189 12.42 -11.52 23.96
C ASP A 189 11.34 -11.89 24.98
N LYS A 190 11.22 -11.12 26.09
CA LYS A 190 10.13 -11.29 27.05
C LYS A 190 8.76 -11.05 26.40
N ILE A 191 8.61 -10.00 25.59
CA ILE A 191 7.37 -9.74 24.88
C ILE A 191 7.04 -10.89 23.91
N ARG A 192 8.02 -11.39 23.16
CA ARG A 192 7.83 -12.56 22.28
C ARG A 192 7.37 -13.80 23.06
N THR A 193 7.97 -14.06 24.21
CA THR A 193 7.57 -15.20 25.06
C THR A 193 6.12 -15.04 25.52
N LEU A 194 5.72 -13.83 25.95
CA LEU A 194 4.35 -13.54 26.36
C LEU A 194 3.36 -13.68 25.19
N MET A 195 3.70 -13.16 24.01
CA MET A 195 2.87 -13.31 22.80
C MET A 195 2.66 -14.78 22.44
N ASN A 196 3.73 -15.59 22.50
CA ASN A 196 3.65 -17.02 22.19
C ASN A 196 2.87 -17.82 23.23
N ALA A 197 2.68 -17.29 24.42
CA ALA A 197 1.92 -17.91 25.51
C ALA A 197 0.42 -17.56 25.48
N VAL A 198 -0.02 -16.65 24.61
CA VAL A 198 -1.44 -16.27 24.48
C VAL A 198 -2.24 -17.44 23.92
N PRO A 199 -3.27 -17.93 24.63
CA PRO A 199 -4.16 -18.99 24.12
C PRO A 199 -4.84 -18.59 22.81
N GLU A 200 -5.16 -19.57 21.96
CA GLU A 200 -5.86 -19.30 20.70
C GLU A 200 -7.29 -18.78 20.91
N SER A 201 -7.92 -19.14 22.02
CA SER A 201 -9.25 -18.68 22.42
C SER A 201 -9.30 -17.23 22.90
N GLU A 202 -8.16 -16.61 23.17
CA GLU A 202 -8.06 -15.23 23.66
C GLU A 202 -7.68 -14.27 22.54
N THR A 203 -8.27 -13.08 22.56
CA THR A 203 -8.03 -12.03 21.58
C THR A 203 -6.68 -11.34 21.82
N MET A 204 -6.01 -10.95 20.74
CA MET A 204 -4.70 -10.30 20.83
C MET A 204 -4.54 -9.19 19.77
N ILE A 205 -3.96 -8.07 20.19
CA ILE A 205 -3.53 -6.98 19.33
C ILE A 205 -2.01 -6.80 19.44
N LEU A 206 -1.34 -6.63 18.30
CA LEU A 206 0.04 -6.18 18.26
C LEU A 206 0.13 -4.77 17.68
N VAL A 207 0.52 -3.78 18.46
CA VAL A 207 0.87 -2.44 17.99
C VAL A 207 2.38 -2.36 17.78
N ALA A 208 2.83 -1.94 16.59
CA ALA A 208 4.25 -1.93 16.31
C ALA A 208 4.69 -0.78 15.42
N ILE A 209 5.95 -0.36 15.58
CA ILE A 209 6.65 0.50 14.64
C ILE A 209 7.34 -0.37 13.60
N GLY A 210 7.22 0.00 12.31
CA GLY A 210 7.63 -0.83 11.18
C GLY A 210 9.03 -1.42 11.25
N GLN A 211 10.02 -0.66 11.74
CA GLN A 211 11.39 -1.16 11.88
C GLN A 211 11.54 -2.39 12.82
N TYR A 212 10.56 -2.64 13.70
CA TYR A 212 10.58 -3.79 14.63
C TYR A 212 9.78 -5.00 14.11
N ILE A 213 9.03 -4.81 13.04
CA ILE A 213 8.34 -5.87 12.28
C ILE A 213 9.16 -6.29 11.05
N GLY A 214 10.23 -5.56 10.74
CA GLY A 214 11.13 -5.85 9.65
C GLY A 214 11.90 -7.19 9.80
N GLU A 215 13.19 -7.17 9.56
CA GLU A 215 14.04 -8.37 9.60
C GLU A 215 13.96 -9.10 10.96
N GLY A 216 13.86 -10.43 10.89
CA GLY A 216 13.87 -11.30 12.06
C GLY A 216 12.57 -11.37 12.87
N PHE A 217 11.54 -10.59 12.57
CA PHE A 217 10.25 -10.75 13.24
C PHE A 217 9.47 -11.95 12.67
N ASN A 218 9.03 -12.84 13.53
CA ASN A 218 8.22 -14.01 13.15
C ASN A 218 7.13 -14.28 14.19
N TYR A 219 5.88 -14.04 13.82
CA TYR A 219 4.70 -14.38 14.61
C TYR A 219 3.56 -14.82 13.67
N PRO A 220 3.45 -16.13 13.38
CA PRO A 220 2.58 -16.66 12.32
C PRO A 220 1.09 -16.44 12.55
N ARG A 221 0.63 -16.27 13.80
CA ARG A 221 -0.78 -16.05 14.14
C ARG A 221 -1.37 -14.76 13.52
N LEU A 222 -0.53 -13.73 13.26
CA LEU A 222 -1.01 -12.50 12.64
C LEU A 222 -1.60 -12.76 11.25
N ASP A 223 -2.82 -12.31 11.03
CA ASP A 223 -3.57 -12.47 9.78
C ASP A 223 -4.10 -11.16 9.20
N THR A 224 -4.10 -10.09 9.98
CA THR A 224 -4.60 -8.79 9.57
C THR A 224 -3.56 -7.71 9.87
N MET A 225 -3.41 -6.73 8.96
CA MET A 225 -2.53 -5.58 9.17
C MET A 225 -3.29 -4.27 8.94
N MET A 226 -3.32 -3.41 9.95
CA MET A 226 -3.75 -2.02 9.84
C MET A 226 -2.56 -1.18 9.43
N LEU A 227 -2.48 -0.76 8.17
CA LEU A 227 -1.42 0.11 7.67
C LEU A 227 -1.75 1.57 8.01
N THR A 228 -1.55 1.96 9.27
CA THR A 228 -2.04 3.23 9.81
C THR A 228 -1.26 4.45 9.35
N MET A 229 -0.05 4.28 8.83
CA MET A 229 0.76 5.36 8.29
C MET A 229 1.06 5.12 6.81
N PRO A 230 0.86 6.13 5.96
CA PRO A 230 1.18 6.03 4.55
C PRO A 230 2.67 5.75 4.31
N ILE A 231 2.97 4.72 3.55
CA ILE A 231 4.32 4.39 3.05
C ILE A 231 4.26 4.31 1.53
N SER A 232 5.37 4.67 0.86
CA SER A 232 5.44 4.66 -0.61
C SER A 232 6.44 3.67 -1.18
N TRP A 233 7.38 3.18 -0.35
CA TRP A 233 8.40 2.27 -0.82
C TRP A 233 7.86 0.83 -0.87
N SER A 234 7.90 0.24 -2.07
CA SER A 234 7.38 -1.10 -2.33
C SER A 234 8.06 -2.18 -1.47
N GLY A 235 9.36 -2.07 -1.24
CA GLY A 235 10.10 -3.01 -0.40
C GLY A 235 9.60 -3.09 1.04
N ASN A 236 9.25 -1.96 1.65
CA ASN A 236 8.64 -1.96 2.99
C ASN A 236 7.27 -2.63 2.99
N VAL A 237 6.44 -2.35 1.97
CA VAL A 237 5.12 -2.98 1.84
C VAL A 237 5.26 -4.49 1.68
N GLU A 238 6.13 -4.95 0.77
CA GLU A 238 6.41 -6.37 0.54
C GLU A 238 6.93 -7.06 1.81
N GLN A 239 7.83 -6.40 2.54
CA GLN A 239 8.40 -6.92 3.78
C GLN A 239 7.37 -7.06 4.90
N TYR A 240 6.54 -6.03 5.14
CA TYR A 240 5.52 -6.09 6.19
C TYR A 240 4.41 -7.07 5.84
N ALA A 241 3.91 -7.05 4.62
CA ALA A 241 2.92 -7.99 4.14
C ALA A 241 3.43 -9.45 4.22
N GLY A 242 4.71 -9.67 3.90
CA GLY A 242 5.37 -10.98 4.03
C GLY A 242 5.36 -11.56 5.45
N ARG A 243 5.17 -10.73 6.49
CA ARG A 243 5.03 -11.23 7.89
C ARG A 243 3.68 -11.88 8.14
N LEU A 244 2.65 -11.44 7.41
CA LEU A 244 1.32 -12.07 7.47
C LEU A 244 1.28 -13.40 6.70
N HIS A 245 2.10 -13.56 5.67
CA HIS A 245 2.10 -14.75 4.80
C HIS A 245 2.69 -16.02 5.46
N ARG A 246 2.95 -16.00 6.76
CA ARG A 246 3.42 -17.17 7.49
C ARG A 246 2.27 -18.14 7.70
N ALA A 247 2.51 -19.40 7.35
CA ALA A 247 1.52 -20.45 7.58
C ALA A 247 1.24 -20.60 9.08
N TYR A 248 -0.04 -20.72 9.42
CA TYR A 248 -0.54 -20.96 10.76
C TYR A 248 -1.79 -21.84 10.65
N GLU A 249 -1.98 -22.71 11.61
CA GLU A 249 -3.14 -23.62 11.61
C GLU A 249 -4.45 -22.81 11.60
N GLY A 250 -5.36 -23.16 10.71
CA GLY A 250 -6.63 -22.46 10.54
C GLY A 250 -6.59 -21.15 9.75
N LYS A 251 -5.42 -20.61 9.42
CA LYS A 251 -5.33 -19.38 8.61
C LYS A 251 -5.67 -19.65 7.15
N LYS A 252 -6.76 -19.07 6.66
CA LYS A 252 -7.24 -19.19 5.28
C LYS A 252 -6.86 -18.00 4.40
N ASP A 253 -6.79 -16.84 5.01
CA ASP A 253 -6.52 -15.59 4.32
C ASP A 253 -5.72 -14.60 5.17
N VAL A 254 -5.25 -13.53 4.52
CA VAL A 254 -4.66 -12.36 5.16
C VAL A 254 -5.28 -11.10 4.58
N ILE A 255 -5.55 -10.10 5.43
CA ILE A 255 -6.12 -8.82 5.03
C ILE A 255 -5.18 -7.66 5.41
N ILE A 256 -4.98 -6.73 4.48
CA ILE A 256 -4.37 -5.44 4.77
C ILE A 256 -5.44 -4.35 4.70
N TYR A 257 -5.73 -3.70 5.81
CA TYR A 257 -6.48 -2.45 5.86
C TYR A 257 -5.54 -1.31 5.48
N ASP A 258 -5.75 -0.73 4.31
CA ASP A 258 -4.95 0.41 3.83
C ASP A 258 -5.77 1.69 3.92
N TYR A 259 -5.38 2.58 4.83
CA TYR A 259 -6.05 3.86 5.04
C TYR A 259 -5.64 4.86 3.96
N VAL A 260 -6.62 5.23 3.13
CA VAL A 260 -6.46 6.05 1.93
C VAL A 260 -6.81 7.50 2.24
N ASP A 261 -5.78 8.31 2.46
CA ASP A 261 -5.91 9.75 2.70
C ASP A 261 -5.90 10.49 1.34
N SER A 262 -6.97 10.31 0.53
CA SER A 262 -7.04 10.72 -0.88
C SER A 262 -6.97 12.23 -1.09
N HIS A 263 -7.50 13.03 -0.15
CA HIS A 263 -7.56 14.49 -0.26
C HIS A 263 -6.23 15.21 0.01
N ILE A 264 -5.21 14.49 0.44
CA ILE A 264 -3.86 15.02 0.56
C ILE A 264 -3.01 14.46 -0.58
N ASN A 265 -2.72 15.26 -1.59
CA ASN A 265 -2.08 14.87 -2.85
C ASN A 265 -0.84 13.96 -2.65
N VAL A 266 0.07 14.33 -1.73
CA VAL A 266 1.27 13.53 -1.47
C VAL A 266 0.92 12.13 -0.92
N LEU A 267 -0.12 12.00 -0.10
CA LEU A 267 -0.56 10.73 0.48
C LEU A 267 -1.34 9.89 -0.55
N GLY A 268 -2.17 10.52 -1.36
CA GLY A 268 -2.84 9.88 -2.50
C GLY A 268 -1.83 9.26 -3.48
N LYS A 269 -0.77 10.00 -3.85
CA LYS A 269 0.32 9.47 -4.68
C LYS A 269 1.06 8.30 -4.03
N MET A 270 1.20 8.29 -2.70
CA MET A 270 1.79 7.16 -1.99
C MET A 270 0.89 5.93 -2.05
N TYR A 271 -0.43 6.11 -1.92
CA TYR A 271 -1.40 5.02 -2.08
C TYR A 271 -1.32 4.40 -3.48
N GLN A 272 -1.25 5.21 -4.54
CA GLN A 272 -1.11 4.71 -5.91
C GLN A 272 0.13 3.81 -6.09
N LYS A 273 1.25 4.14 -5.44
CA LYS A 273 2.44 3.29 -5.44
C LYS A 273 2.19 1.96 -4.71
N ARG A 274 1.46 1.99 -3.57
CA ARG A 274 1.09 0.77 -2.84
C ARG A 274 0.16 -0.11 -3.66
N LEU A 275 -0.82 0.47 -4.35
CA LEU A 275 -1.76 -0.24 -5.19
C LEU A 275 -1.05 -1.09 -6.27
N ARG A 276 -0.02 -0.50 -6.93
CA ARG A 276 0.84 -1.24 -7.88
C ARG A 276 1.57 -2.41 -7.21
N THR A 277 2.05 -2.20 -5.99
CA THR A 277 2.75 -3.24 -5.23
C THR A 277 1.80 -4.37 -4.85
N TYR A 278 0.58 -4.07 -4.39
CA TYR A 278 -0.43 -5.07 -4.08
C TYR A 278 -0.81 -5.90 -5.30
N LYS A 279 -1.05 -5.26 -6.46
CA LYS A 279 -1.30 -5.97 -7.72
C LYS A 279 -0.15 -6.93 -8.06
N LYS A 280 1.10 -6.46 -7.97
CA LYS A 280 2.30 -7.28 -8.23
C LYS A 280 2.42 -8.47 -7.27
N MET A 281 2.03 -8.29 -6.01
CA MET A 281 2.04 -9.34 -4.99
C MET A 281 0.85 -10.31 -5.11
N GLY A 282 -0.13 -10.02 -5.97
CA GLY A 282 -1.32 -10.84 -6.17
C GLY A 282 -2.39 -10.67 -5.10
N TYR A 283 -2.42 -9.52 -4.42
CA TYR A 283 -3.52 -9.16 -3.54
C TYR A 283 -4.78 -8.86 -4.34
N GLU A 284 -5.90 -9.32 -3.83
CA GLU A 284 -7.23 -9.04 -4.36
C GLU A 284 -7.93 -8.00 -3.49
N LEU A 285 -8.85 -7.22 -4.07
CA LEU A 285 -9.64 -6.25 -3.30
C LEU A 285 -10.78 -6.96 -2.57
N CYS A 286 -10.99 -6.60 -1.29
CA CYS A 286 -12.19 -6.95 -0.57
C CYS A 286 -12.87 -5.68 -0.04
N THR A 287 -14.16 -5.78 0.25
CA THR A 287 -15.00 -4.68 0.74
C THR A 287 -15.65 -4.98 2.08
N ASN A 288 -15.42 -6.18 2.58
CA ASN A 288 -15.86 -6.62 3.90
C ASN A 288 -14.81 -7.54 4.52
N ILE A 289 -14.95 -7.79 5.81
CA ILE A 289 -14.03 -8.63 6.58
C ILE A 289 -14.20 -10.13 6.30
N THR A 290 -15.31 -10.53 5.71
CA THR A 290 -15.63 -11.95 5.43
C THR A 290 -14.91 -12.50 4.22
N THR A 291 -14.15 -11.65 3.52
CA THR A 291 -13.28 -12.03 2.39
C THR A 291 -13.96 -12.84 1.29
N GLU A 292 -15.26 -12.62 1.08
CA GLU A 292 -15.95 -13.21 -0.06
C GLU A 292 -15.39 -12.61 -1.35
N LYS A 293 -14.93 -13.47 -2.25
CA LYS A 293 -14.47 -13.05 -3.57
C LYS A 293 -15.62 -12.46 -4.35
N GLN A 294 -15.52 -11.17 -4.64
CA GLN A 294 -16.35 -10.57 -5.65
C GLN A 294 -15.48 -10.47 -6.92
N ASP A 295 -15.78 -11.28 -7.93
CA ASP A 295 -15.04 -11.35 -9.19
C ASP A 295 -14.97 -9.99 -9.93
N VAL A 296 -15.78 -9.04 -9.49
CA VAL A 296 -15.90 -7.68 -10.04
C VAL A 296 -14.93 -6.68 -9.41
N ASN A 297 -14.35 -6.98 -8.25
CA ASN A 297 -13.39 -6.10 -7.57
C ASN A 297 -11.97 -6.44 -8.01
N ALA A 298 -11.28 -5.50 -8.66
CA ALA A 298 -9.96 -5.76 -9.20
C ALA A 298 -9.11 -4.49 -9.35
N ILE A 299 -7.80 -4.68 -9.52
CA ILE A 299 -6.86 -3.62 -9.84
C ILE A 299 -6.48 -3.74 -11.33
N PHE A 300 -6.84 -2.74 -12.10
CA PHE A 300 -6.59 -2.64 -13.52
C PHE A 300 -5.37 -1.75 -13.82
N ASP A 301 -4.78 -1.92 -14.98
CA ASP A 301 -3.79 -1.01 -15.56
C ASP A 301 -4.37 -0.28 -16.78
N SER A 302 -3.56 0.60 -17.39
CA SER A 302 -3.95 1.39 -18.56
C SER A 302 -4.42 0.56 -19.75
N ASN A 303 -4.05 -0.72 -19.85
CA ASN A 303 -4.40 -1.61 -20.96
C ASN A 303 -5.65 -2.46 -20.69
N SER A 304 -6.07 -2.60 -19.43
CA SER A 304 -7.09 -3.60 -19.03
C SER A 304 -8.37 -3.01 -18.46
N TYR A 305 -8.40 -1.72 -18.06
CA TYR A 305 -9.55 -1.16 -17.36
C TYR A 305 -10.73 -0.79 -18.28
N LEU A 306 -10.43 -0.44 -19.53
CA LEU A 306 -11.30 0.38 -20.36
C LEU A 306 -12.62 -0.31 -20.69
N ASP A 307 -12.58 -1.59 -21.08
CA ASP A 307 -13.78 -2.34 -21.48
C ASP A 307 -14.75 -2.51 -20.29
N ILE A 308 -14.20 -2.75 -19.11
CA ILE A 308 -15.01 -2.94 -17.90
C ILE A 308 -15.54 -1.60 -17.38
N TYR A 309 -14.72 -0.54 -17.43
CA TYR A 309 -15.16 0.81 -17.09
C TYR A 309 -16.29 1.30 -17.99
N GLU A 310 -16.17 1.09 -19.29
CA GLU A 310 -17.22 1.46 -20.24
C GLU A 310 -18.51 0.66 -20.04
N LYS A 311 -18.38 -0.63 -19.71
CA LYS A 311 -19.52 -1.46 -19.35
C LYS A 311 -20.25 -0.90 -18.12
N ASP A 312 -19.52 -0.58 -17.04
CA ASP A 312 -20.12 0.01 -15.84
C ASP A 312 -20.83 1.34 -16.14
N LEU A 313 -20.26 2.20 -17.01
CA LEU A 313 -20.91 3.45 -17.43
C LEU A 313 -22.19 3.21 -18.22
N LEU A 314 -22.23 2.18 -19.07
CA LEU A 314 -23.39 1.83 -19.90
C LEU A 314 -24.52 1.18 -19.09
N GLU A 315 -24.17 0.48 -18.02
CA GLU A 315 -25.11 -0.23 -17.13
C GLU A 315 -25.64 0.67 -16.00
N ALA A 316 -25.16 1.92 -15.91
CA ALA A 316 -25.62 2.89 -14.90
C ALA A 316 -27.12 3.20 -15.03
N ASN A 317 -27.83 3.25 -13.88
CA ASN A 317 -29.27 3.43 -13.82
C ASN A 317 -29.74 4.69 -13.05
N LYS A 318 -28.87 5.27 -12.22
CA LYS A 318 -29.23 6.40 -11.34
C LYS A 318 -28.35 7.61 -11.59
N GLU A 319 -27.05 7.46 -11.35
CA GLU A 319 -26.12 8.57 -11.48
C GLU A 319 -24.70 8.10 -11.85
N ILE A 320 -23.96 8.99 -12.51
CA ILE A 320 -22.54 8.85 -12.83
C ILE A 320 -21.82 10.12 -12.36
N ILE A 321 -20.79 9.98 -11.53
CA ILE A 321 -19.90 11.07 -11.13
C ILE A 321 -18.51 10.73 -11.62
N ILE A 322 -17.88 11.62 -12.39
CA ILE A 322 -16.50 11.45 -12.89
C ILE A 322 -15.65 12.61 -12.41
N SER A 323 -14.66 12.34 -11.59
CA SER A 323 -13.66 13.30 -11.13
C SER A 323 -12.37 13.13 -11.93
N SER A 324 -11.97 14.18 -12.65
CA SER A 324 -10.83 14.15 -13.55
C SER A 324 -10.21 15.54 -13.66
N PRO A 325 -9.04 15.78 -13.02
CA PRO A 325 -8.37 17.09 -13.05
C PRO A 325 -8.06 17.58 -14.46
N GLY A 326 -7.75 16.68 -15.37
CA GLY A 326 -7.53 17.00 -16.78
C GLY A 326 -8.63 16.48 -17.69
N ILE A 327 -8.93 17.24 -18.76
CA ILE A 327 -9.84 16.82 -19.82
C ILE A 327 -9.18 16.95 -21.19
N ASN A 328 -9.51 16.06 -22.14
CA ASN A 328 -9.11 16.16 -23.54
C ASN A 328 -10.25 15.79 -24.48
N ALA A 329 -10.16 16.26 -25.72
CA ALA A 329 -11.23 16.13 -26.70
C ALA A 329 -11.58 14.66 -27.03
N ALA A 330 -10.59 13.78 -27.11
CA ALA A 330 -10.82 12.38 -27.48
C ALA A 330 -11.61 11.64 -26.40
N LYS A 331 -11.17 11.77 -25.12
CA LYS A 331 -11.82 11.13 -23.97
C LYS A 331 -13.21 11.75 -23.68
N VAL A 332 -13.34 13.09 -23.75
CA VAL A 332 -14.62 13.78 -23.58
C VAL A 332 -15.62 13.30 -24.64
N LYS A 333 -15.24 13.28 -25.92
CA LYS A 333 -16.09 12.79 -27.00
C LYS A 333 -16.50 11.32 -26.80
N ARG A 334 -15.54 10.48 -26.34
CA ARG A 334 -15.82 9.06 -26.06
C ARG A 334 -16.85 8.91 -24.94
N VAL A 335 -16.66 9.60 -23.84
CA VAL A 335 -17.60 9.58 -22.71
C VAL A 335 -18.97 10.10 -23.13
N ILE A 336 -19.07 11.23 -23.82
CA ILE A 336 -20.36 11.75 -24.32
C ILE A 336 -21.09 10.71 -25.16
N ASN A 337 -20.38 10.00 -26.05
CA ASN A 337 -21.00 8.98 -26.90
C ASN A 337 -21.50 7.77 -26.08
N LEU A 338 -20.75 7.35 -25.05
CA LEU A 338 -21.14 6.23 -24.18
C LEU A 338 -22.36 6.57 -23.33
N ILE A 339 -22.32 7.70 -22.63
CA ILE A 339 -23.34 8.09 -21.65
C ILE A 339 -24.61 8.67 -22.29
N LYS A 340 -24.61 8.96 -23.61
CA LYS A 340 -25.80 9.46 -24.30
C LYS A 340 -27.01 8.53 -24.13
N ARG A 341 -26.80 7.21 -24.18
CA ARG A 341 -27.84 6.21 -23.95
C ARG A 341 -28.35 6.24 -22.51
N SER A 342 -27.46 6.38 -21.54
CA SER A 342 -27.79 6.45 -20.12
C SER A 342 -28.58 7.72 -19.80
N GLN A 343 -28.23 8.85 -20.44
CA GLN A 343 -29.01 10.11 -20.31
C GLN A 343 -30.44 9.98 -20.87
N GLU A 344 -30.62 9.31 -22.00
CA GLU A 344 -31.96 9.03 -22.55
C GLU A 344 -32.81 8.19 -21.59
N SER A 345 -32.18 7.45 -20.66
CA SER A 345 -32.80 6.67 -19.59
C SER A 345 -32.95 7.45 -18.27
N GLY A 346 -32.58 8.73 -18.22
CA GLY A 346 -32.76 9.60 -17.05
C GLY A 346 -31.62 9.54 -16.03
N VAL A 347 -30.46 9.00 -16.38
CA VAL A 347 -29.28 8.95 -15.50
C VAL A 347 -28.67 10.34 -15.33
N ASP A 348 -28.48 10.75 -14.08
CA ASP A 348 -27.82 12.01 -13.71
C ASP A 348 -26.31 11.92 -13.88
N ILE A 349 -25.69 12.83 -14.65
CA ILE A 349 -24.26 12.78 -14.92
C ILE A 349 -23.58 14.06 -14.49
N THR A 350 -22.55 13.91 -13.66
CA THR A 350 -21.72 15.01 -13.16
C THR A 350 -20.25 14.78 -13.48
N VAL A 351 -19.60 15.76 -14.07
CA VAL A 351 -18.15 15.81 -14.28
C VAL A 351 -17.56 16.87 -13.34
N ILE A 352 -16.55 16.50 -12.59
CA ILE A 352 -15.78 17.39 -11.72
C ILE A 352 -14.40 17.55 -12.33
N THR A 353 -13.98 18.78 -12.61
CA THR A 353 -12.69 19.08 -13.26
C THR A 353 -12.12 20.40 -12.77
N LEU A 354 -10.86 20.68 -13.09
CA LEU A 354 -10.21 21.94 -12.75
C LEU A 354 -10.84 23.12 -13.54
N GLU A 355 -10.85 24.28 -12.93
CA GLU A 355 -11.14 25.54 -13.62
C GLU A 355 -10.20 25.74 -14.80
N PRO A 356 -10.69 26.31 -15.94
CA PRO A 356 -9.86 26.54 -17.12
C PRO A 356 -8.59 27.34 -16.84
N GLU A 357 -8.64 28.26 -15.89
CA GLU A 357 -7.53 29.14 -15.47
C GLU A 357 -6.35 28.37 -14.85
N ASN A 358 -6.58 27.12 -14.40
CA ASN A 358 -5.54 26.26 -13.84
C ASN A 358 -4.79 25.42 -14.89
N TYR A 359 -5.19 25.56 -16.17
CA TYR A 359 -4.47 24.96 -17.30
C TYR A 359 -3.41 25.92 -17.86
N THR A 360 -2.53 25.41 -18.71
CA THR A 360 -1.58 26.29 -19.44
C THR A 360 -2.35 27.25 -20.34
N ILE A 361 -1.81 28.45 -20.57
CA ILE A 361 -2.43 29.51 -21.39
C ILE A 361 -2.90 28.95 -22.75
N SER A 362 -2.12 28.06 -23.37
CA SER A 362 -2.49 27.42 -24.66
C SER A 362 -3.63 26.44 -24.59
N GLN A 363 -4.03 26.02 -23.39
CA GLN A 363 -5.08 25.02 -23.17
C GLN A 363 -6.39 25.63 -22.65
N ILE A 364 -6.36 26.82 -22.07
CA ILE A 364 -7.54 27.47 -21.45
C ILE A 364 -8.73 27.46 -22.39
N GLU A 365 -8.58 28.00 -23.59
CA GLU A 365 -9.69 28.12 -24.54
C GLU A 365 -10.22 26.75 -24.99
N LYS A 366 -9.32 25.79 -25.21
CA LYS A 366 -9.71 24.40 -25.54
C LYS A 366 -10.48 23.75 -24.41
N THR A 367 -10.04 23.98 -23.18
CA THR A 367 -10.72 23.44 -21.97
C THR A 367 -12.11 24.04 -21.82
N ARG A 368 -12.29 25.35 -22.03
CA ARG A 368 -13.60 26.01 -22.03
C ARG A 368 -14.54 25.39 -23.05
N GLN A 369 -14.09 25.21 -24.29
CA GLN A 369 -14.87 24.58 -25.36
C GLN A 369 -15.29 23.13 -24.99
N LEU A 370 -14.42 22.36 -24.35
CA LEU A 370 -14.75 21.00 -23.90
C LEU A 370 -15.79 21.01 -22.77
N ILE A 371 -15.69 21.96 -21.85
CA ILE A 371 -16.70 22.17 -20.79
C ILE A 371 -18.05 22.54 -21.39
N GLU A 372 -18.08 23.47 -22.36
CA GLU A 372 -19.29 23.84 -23.07
C GLU A 372 -19.92 22.64 -23.83
N GLN A 373 -19.09 21.78 -24.42
CA GLN A 373 -19.57 20.54 -25.05
C GLN A 373 -20.24 19.60 -24.04
N LEU A 374 -19.66 19.43 -22.84
CA LEU A 374 -20.27 18.63 -21.78
C LEU A 374 -21.61 19.23 -21.33
N LEU A 375 -21.65 20.53 -21.09
CA LEU A 375 -22.87 21.25 -20.71
C LEU A 375 -23.97 21.18 -21.79
N SER A 376 -23.58 21.28 -23.06
CA SER A 376 -24.53 21.28 -24.19
C SER A 376 -25.26 19.94 -24.38
N VAL A 377 -24.71 18.86 -23.85
CA VAL A 377 -25.34 17.52 -23.87
C VAL A 377 -26.03 17.19 -22.53
N GLY A 378 -26.21 18.17 -21.61
CA GLY A 378 -26.94 17.99 -20.36
C GLY A 378 -26.11 17.40 -19.21
N ILE A 379 -24.79 17.31 -19.34
CA ILE A 379 -23.89 16.88 -18.27
C ILE A 379 -23.69 18.07 -17.31
N ARG A 380 -23.85 17.86 -16.03
CA ARG A 380 -23.47 18.85 -15.00
C ARG A 380 -21.95 18.91 -14.89
N VAL A 381 -21.39 20.11 -14.98
CA VAL A 381 -19.95 20.31 -14.80
C VAL A 381 -19.71 21.13 -13.56
N LYS A 382 -18.90 20.59 -12.64
CA LYS A 382 -18.45 21.27 -11.45
C LYS A 382 -16.97 21.61 -11.61
N LEU A 383 -16.67 22.89 -11.50
CA LEU A 383 -15.33 23.43 -11.61
C LEU A 383 -14.70 23.55 -10.22
N MET A 384 -13.48 23.11 -10.08
CA MET A 384 -12.72 23.17 -8.84
C MET A 384 -11.44 24.00 -9.06
N PRO A 385 -11.12 24.92 -8.15
CA PRO A 385 -9.87 25.68 -8.22
C PRO A 385 -8.65 24.78 -8.01
N ILE A 386 -8.79 23.73 -7.21
CA ILE A 386 -7.74 22.78 -6.88
C ILE A 386 -8.36 21.38 -6.81
N MET A 387 -7.77 20.43 -7.53
CA MET A 387 -8.11 19.00 -7.40
C MET A 387 -6.99 18.12 -7.95
N HIS A 388 -6.89 16.90 -7.47
CA HIS A 388 -5.89 15.92 -7.91
C HIS A 388 -6.41 14.49 -7.95
N GLU A 389 -7.66 14.28 -7.50
CA GLU A 389 -8.24 12.94 -7.43
C GLU A 389 -8.78 12.50 -8.79
N HIS A 390 -8.54 11.22 -9.09
CA HIS A 390 -9.07 10.54 -10.27
C HIS A 390 -9.98 9.40 -9.82
N TYR A 391 -11.28 9.58 -10.01
CA TYR A 391 -12.26 8.55 -9.67
C TYR A 391 -13.52 8.65 -10.51
N ALA A 392 -14.29 7.57 -10.54
CA ALA A 392 -15.69 7.61 -10.93
C ALA A 392 -16.54 6.87 -9.88
N ILE A 393 -17.75 7.38 -9.66
CA ILE A 393 -18.75 6.74 -8.82
C ILE A 393 -19.98 6.50 -9.70
N ILE A 394 -20.48 5.26 -9.71
CA ILE A 394 -21.60 4.85 -10.53
C ILE A 394 -22.68 4.28 -9.60
N ASP A 395 -23.87 4.83 -9.68
CA ASP A 395 -25.08 4.45 -8.92
C ASP A 395 -24.92 4.44 -7.39
N ARG A 396 -23.86 5.08 -6.85
CA ARG A 396 -23.42 5.03 -5.42
C ARG A 396 -23.06 3.63 -4.95
N GLU A 397 -22.67 2.77 -5.84
CA GLU A 397 -22.33 1.37 -5.56
C GLU A 397 -20.96 0.99 -6.11
N ILE A 398 -20.61 1.44 -7.32
CA ILE A 398 -19.34 1.12 -7.97
C ILE A 398 -18.41 2.32 -7.90
N VAL A 399 -17.19 2.10 -7.39
CA VAL A 399 -16.13 3.09 -7.31
C VAL A 399 -14.95 2.66 -8.17
N TRP A 400 -14.55 3.54 -9.07
CA TRP A 400 -13.27 3.49 -9.76
C TRP A 400 -12.36 4.55 -9.18
N TYR A 401 -11.22 4.18 -8.63
CA TYR A 401 -10.27 5.11 -8.02
C TYR A 401 -8.84 4.74 -8.35
N GLY A 402 -8.02 5.72 -8.77
CA GLY A 402 -6.64 5.42 -9.10
C GLY A 402 -5.82 6.60 -9.60
N SER A 403 -4.79 6.32 -10.39
CA SER A 403 -3.93 7.33 -11.02
C SER A 403 -4.27 7.60 -12.48
N ILE A 404 -5.14 6.79 -13.11
CA ILE A 404 -5.59 7.02 -14.48
C ILE A 404 -6.51 8.23 -14.52
N ASN A 405 -6.15 9.21 -15.34
CA ASN A 405 -7.01 10.35 -15.61
C ASN A 405 -8.12 9.93 -16.60
N LEU A 406 -9.34 9.78 -16.07
CA LEU A 406 -10.48 9.20 -16.81
C LEU A 406 -10.90 10.03 -18.04
N LEU A 407 -10.68 11.35 -18.02
CA LEU A 407 -11.02 12.27 -19.11
C LEU A 407 -9.80 12.86 -19.83
N SER A 408 -8.58 12.43 -19.52
CA SER A 408 -7.35 12.93 -20.15
C SER A 408 -6.40 11.79 -20.51
N ARG A 409 -5.12 12.10 -20.68
CA ARG A 409 -4.10 11.11 -21.02
C ARG A 409 -3.74 10.26 -19.81
N GLU A 410 -3.57 8.97 -20.05
CA GLU A 410 -3.02 7.99 -19.13
C GLU A 410 -1.53 7.76 -19.39
N LYS A 411 -0.83 7.19 -18.43
CA LYS A 411 0.56 6.76 -18.53
C LYS A 411 0.61 5.24 -18.37
N ASP A 412 1.65 4.61 -18.93
CA ASP A 412 1.81 3.15 -18.91
C ASP A 412 1.82 2.56 -17.48
N ASP A 413 2.28 3.34 -16.50
CA ASP A 413 2.35 2.93 -15.09
C ASP A 413 1.08 3.22 -14.28
N ASP A 414 0.06 3.80 -14.89
CA ASP A 414 -1.16 4.17 -14.18
C ASP A 414 -2.03 2.94 -13.87
N ASN A 415 -2.74 3.00 -12.74
CA ASN A 415 -3.64 1.95 -12.30
C ASN A 415 -4.95 2.53 -11.80
N LEU A 416 -6.02 1.74 -11.92
CA LEU A 416 -7.31 1.97 -11.29
C LEU A 416 -7.72 0.74 -10.50
N MET A 417 -8.27 0.92 -9.31
CA MET A 417 -9.06 -0.11 -8.65
C MET A 417 -10.53 0.08 -9.00
N ARG A 418 -11.24 -1.00 -9.20
CA ARG A 418 -12.70 -1.09 -9.24
C ARG A 418 -13.18 -1.77 -7.97
N VAL A 419 -14.07 -1.14 -7.26
CA VAL A 419 -14.65 -1.66 -6.02
C VAL A 419 -16.16 -1.48 -6.08
N GLU A 420 -16.89 -2.53 -5.80
CA GLU A 420 -18.35 -2.51 -5.63
C GLU A 420 -18.66 -2.44 -4.14
N SER A 421 -18.94 -1.23 -3.66
CA SER A 421 -19.23 -0.93 -2.25
C SER A 421 -19.93 0.40 -2.11
N SER A 422 -21.15 0.37 -1.62
CA SER A 422 -21.93 1.57 -1.31
C SER A 422 -21.30 2.38 -0.15
N GLU A 423 -20.64 1.72 0.79
CA GLU A 423 -19.94 2.38 1.90
C GLU A 423 -18.77 3.23 1.38
N ILE A 424 -17.89 2.65 0.55
CA ILE A 424 -16.76 3.35 -0.05
C ILE A 424 -17.24 4.48 -0.98
N ALA A 425 -18.30 4.24 -1.76
CA ALA A 425 -18.92 5.26 -2.60
C ALA A 425 -19.43 6.44 -1.76
N GLN A 426 -20.12 6.16 -0.66
CA GLN A 426 -20.63 7.18 0.25
C GLN A 426 -19.49 7.97 0.93
N GLU A 427 -18.46 7.29 1.42
CA GLU A 427 -17.26 7.92 2.00
C GLU A 427 -16.63 8.91 1.00
N LEU A 428 -16.43 8.50 -0.24
CA LEU A 428 -15.82 9.33 -1.28
C LEU A 428 -16.72 10.51 -1.70
N MET A 429 -18.03 10.28 -1.79
CA MET A 429 -19.02 11.34 -2.08
C MET A 429 -19.09 12.41 -0.99
N GLU A 430 -19.20 12.00 0.28
CA GLU A 430 -19.28 12.94 1.39
C GLU A 430 -18.06 13.88 1.43
N MET A 431 -16.91 13.37 1.11
CA MET A 431 -15.68 14.15 1.08
C MET A 431 -15.66 15.13 -0.09
N THR A 432 -16.07 14.68 -1.27
CA THR A 432 -16.12 15.50 -2.48
C THR A 432 -17.09 16.67 -2.35
N PHE A 433 -18.26 16.46 -1.74
CA PHE A 433 -19.29 17.49 -1.64
C PHE A 433 -19.16 18.36 -0.37
N LYS A 434 -18.54 17.90 0.71
CA LYS A 434 -18.27 18.72 1.91
C LYS A 434 -17.17 19.76 1.68
N ILE A 435 -16.15 19.47 0.89
CA ILE A 435 -15.11 20.44 0.53
C ILE A 435 -15.73 21.64 -0.17
N VAL A 436 -16.74 21.43 -0.99
CA VAL A 436 -17.45 22.49 -1.74
C VAL A 436 -18.31 23.37 -0.86
N ASN A 437 -18.94 22.82 0.19
CA ASN A 437 -19.77 23.61 1.10
C ASN A 437 -18.93 24.48 2.07
N GLN A 438 -17.63 24.27 2.18
CA GLN A 438 -16.72 25.10 2.96
C GLN A 438 -16.11 26.28 2.17
N GLU A 439 -16.13 26.22 0.83
CA GLU A 439 -15.67 27.33 -0.02
C GLU A 439 -16.80 28.31 -0.39
N GLU A 440 -18.08 27.94 -0.16
CA GLU A 440 -19.23 28.81 -0.34
C GLU A 440 -19.63 29.61 0.94
N LEU A 441 -18.90 29.43 2.06
CA LEU A 441 -19.04 30.18 3.31
C LEU A 441 -17.80 31.07 3.55
#